data_a0bc22f1aab6765cda379693032b1458
#
_entry.id   a0bc22f1aab6765cda379693032b1458
#
_cell.length_a   1.000
_cell.length_b   1.000
_cell.length_c   1.000
_cell.angle_alpha   90.00
_cell.angle_beta   90.00
_cell.angle_gamma   90.00
#
_symmetry.space_group_name_H-M   'P 1'
#
loop_
_entity.id
_entity.type
_entity.pdbx_description
1 polymer ?
#
loop_
_entity_poly.entity_id
_entity_poly.type
_entity_poly.pdbx_seq_one_letter_code
_entity_poly.pdbx_strand_id
1 'polypeptide(L)'
;MIITEKNNRELLWTDKRITYNNTWPKSGLWYSDVQQKLDEWFNEQGIKQIFEPVKLSEGAKYILFTNAKLNKVFSGIIDIYDELPYRPDEGFNIAWRSLEIFMNYLRSIAWTKDNDKATHLMQRTIKEVIMPLVNKNLQVKEMWERFLSEIPISILRFAILRIFIQHDLAITDKAEKVSERAKDILTRKLYADFKTKYKLKETMKPSPDVLRRSSLLLQKILRGEKVTLNDNEYMVDIENRLLFMLSCVLYTSRCERFHGDYFSPFKSDMATLNTYSFSYYLLIFCYIYLLTLIYQFCERQNLGEICSLSNILTAANTMQEKIKLIIEKRKRTEIYGTTYICNMP
;
A
#
# COMPACT_ATOMS: atom_id res chain seq x y z
N MET A 1 -17.31 -27.48 -26.89
CA MET A 1 -16.93 -26.41 -25.93
C MET A 1 -15.93 -25.51 -26.64
N ILE A 2 -16.27 -24.28 -26.96
CA ILE A 2 -15.36 -23.34 -27.65
C ILE A 2 -14.36 -22.88 -26.58
N ILE A 3 -13.12 -23.35 -26.69
CA ILE A 3 -12.04 -22.91 -25.81
C ILE A 3 -11.66 -21.51 -26.29
N THR A 4 -11.99 -20.50 -25.51
CA THR A 4 -11.60 -19.12 -25.79
C THR A 4 -10.09 -18.91 -25.54
N GLU A 5 -9.47 -17.88 -26.12
CA GLU A 5 -8.05 -17.55 -25.83
C GLU A 5 -7.75 -17.44 -24.32
N LYS A 6 -8.72 -16.95 -23.56
CA LYS A 6 -8.63 -16.87 -22.08
C LYS A 6 -8.52 -18.26 -21.46
N ASN A 7 -9.36 -19.19 -21.86
CA ASN A 7 -9.35 -20.58 -21.35
C ASN A 7 -8.04 -21.30 -21.72
N ASN A 8 -7.50 -21.06 -22.91
CA ASN A 8 -6.20 -21.61 -23.32
C ASN A 8 -5.06 -21.10 -22.42
N ARG A 9 -5.10 -19.83 -22.07
CA ARG A 9 -4.08 -19.22 -21.21
C ARG A 9 -4.16 -19.75 -19.79
N GLU A 10 -5.36 -19.88 -19.21
CA GLU A 10 -5.59 -20.47 -17.89
C GLU A 10 -5.14 -21.94 -17.81
N LEU A 11 -5.41 -22.74 -18.87
CA LEU A 11 -4.91 -24.10 -18.97
C LEU A 11 -3.39 -24.15 -18.96
N LEU A 12 -2.72 -23.33 -19.76
CA LEU A 12 -1.26 -23.28 -19.82
C LEU A 12 -0.65 -22.95 -18.44
N TRP A 13 -1.23 -22.02 -17.69
CA TRP A 13 -0.76 -21.68 -16.35
C TRP A 13 -1.05 -22.79 -15.34
N THR A 14 -2.16 -23.49 -15.48
CA THR A 14 -2.48 -24.66 -14.66
C THR A 14 -1.47 -25.77 -14.88
N ASP A 15 -1.13 -26.07 -16.13
CA ASP A 15 -0.11 -27.05 -16.47
C ASP A 15 1.28 -26.68 -15.93
N LYS A 16 1.67 -25.40 -16.04
CA LYS A 16 2.92 -24.89 -15.44
C LYS A 16 2.95 -25.13 -13.91
N ARG A 17 1.85 -24.87 -13.21
CA ARG A 17 1.76 -25.08 -11.76
C ARG A 17 1.86 -26.55 -11.39
N ILE A 18 1.16 -27.42 -12.11
CA ILE A 18 1.21 -28.88 -11.92
C ILE A 18 2.63 -29.38 -12.16
N THR A 19 3.23 -29.01 -13.28
CA THR A 19 4.61 -29.39 -13.62
C THR A 19 5.59 -28.91 -12.54
N TYR A 20 5.49 -27.67 -12.10
CA TYR A 20 6.35 -27.15 -11.05
C TYR A 20 6.19 -27.93 -9.75
N ASN A 21 4.95 -28.19 -9.33
CA ASN A 21 4.66 -28.99 -8.13
C ASN A 21 5.30 -30.39 -8.21
N ASN A 22 5.12 -31.07 -9.36
CA ASN A 22 5.53 -32.45 -9.53
C ASN A 22 7.05 -32.61 -9.70
N THR A 23 7.73 -31.55 -10.08
CA THR A 23 9.21 -31.55 -10.31
C THR A 23 10.00 -30.87 -9.22
N TRP A 24 9.33 -30.18 -8.28
CA TRP A 24 10.02 -29.55 -7.15
C TRP A 24 10.70 -30.57 -6.25
N PRO A 25 11.92 -30.35 -5.74
CA PRO A 25 12.80 -29.17 -5.91
C PRO A 25 13.68 -29.19 -7.18
N LYS A 26 13.63 -30.22 -8.01
CA LYS A 26 14.50 -30.42 -9.18
C LYS A 26 14.31 -29.33 -10.26
N SER A 27 13.09 -28.80 -10.36
CA SER A 27 12.77 -27.71 -11.29
C SER A 27 13.43 -26.37 -10.97
N GLY A 28 14.03 -26.24 -9.79
CA GLY A 28 14.51 -24.95 -9.28
C GLY A 28 13.37 -23.99 -8.96
N LEU A 29 13.67 -22.69 -8.87
CA LEU A 29 12.64 -21.66 -8.64
C LEU A 29 11.92 -21.32 -9.93
N TRP A 30 10.60 -21.34 -9.88
CA TRP A 30 9.79 -20.87 -10.99
C TRP A 30 9.87 -19.35 -11.10
N TYR A 31 10.40 -18.89 -12.23
CA TYR A 31 10.52 -17.49 -12.60
C TYR A 31 9.40 -17.11 -13.57
N SER A 32 8.47 -16.27 -13.14
CA SER A 32 7.29 -15.92 -13.94
C SER A 32 7.60 -14.86 -14.99
N ASP A 33 6.76 -14.80 -16.03
CA ASP A 33 6.92 -13.83 -17.11
C ASP A 33 6.93 -12.37 -16.63
N VAL A 34 6.17 -12.06 -15.56
CA VAL A 34 6.17 -10.71 -14.99
C VAL A 34 7.44 -10.41 -14.19
N GLN A 35 8.07 -11.41 -13.58
CA GLN A 35 9.37 -11.26 -12.93
C GLN A 35 10.46 -10.99 -13.97
N GLN A 36 10.45 -11.70 -15.10
CA GLN A 36 11.37 -11.43 -16.21
C GLN A 36 11.20 -9.99 -16.75
N LYS A 37 9.96 -9.56 -16.96
CA LYS A 37 9.66 -8.17 -17.36
C LYS A 37 10.10 -7.13 -16.34
N LEU A 38 10.11 -7.47 -15.06
CA LEU A 38 10.64 -6.58 -14.02
C LEU A 38 12.16 -6.42 -14.17
N ASP A 39 12.89 -7.52 -14.39
CA ASP A 39 14.35 -7.47 -14.58
C ASP A 39 14.73 -6.74 -15.87
N GLU A 40 14.01 -6.99 -16.97
CA GLU A 40 14.17 -6.23 -18.21
C GLU A 40 13.98 -4.72 -17.95
N TRP A 41 12.93 -4.37 -17.20
CA TRP A 41 12.67 -2.98 -16.82
C TRP A 41 13.78 -2.40 -15.92
N PHE A 42 14.29 -3.16 -14.95
CA PHE A 42 15.42 -2.73 -14.12
C PHE A 42 16.65 -2.43 -14.98
N ASN A 43 16.96 -3.31 -15.93
CA ASN A 43 18.09 -3.13 -16.84
C ASN A 43 17.90 -1.87 -17.74
N GLU A 44 16.69 -1.66 -18.29
CA GLU A 44 16.35 -0.48 -19.08
C GLU A 44 16.51 0.83 -18.29
N GLN A 45 16.20 0.82 -16.99
CA GLN A 45 16.30 2.01 -16.12
C GLN A 45 17.67 2.16 -15.44
N GLY A 46 18.57 1.19 -15.59
CA GLY A 46 19.88 1.19 -14.90
C GLY A 46 19.78 1.09 -13.37
N ILE A 47 18.69 0.49 -12.84
CA ILE A 47 18.49 0.29 -11.41
C ILE A 47 18.45 -1.20 -11.09
N LYS A 48 18.83 -1.56 -9.86
CA LYS A 48 18.81 -2.97 -9.40
C LYS A 48 17.54 -3.33 -8.66
N GLN A 49 16.91 -2.36 -8.00
CA GLN A 49 15.69 -2.56 -7.22
C GLN A 49 15.04 -1.21 -6.88
N ILE A 50 13.76 -1.27 -6.54
CA ILE A 50 12.95 -0.11 -6.14
C ILE A 50 13.18 0.22 -4.66
N PHE A 51 13.15 -0.80 -3.81
CA PHE A 51 13.22 -0.63 -2.37
C PHE A 51 14.64 -0.21 -1.91
N GLU A 52 14.70 0.74 -0.98
CA GLU A 52 15.94 1.26 -0.42
C GLU A 52 15.88 1.14 1.11
N PRO A 53 16.71 0.28 1.73
CA PRO A 53 16.77 0.18 3.19
C PRO A 53 17.22 1.50 3.81
N VAL A 54 16.56 1.93 4.87
CA VAL A 54 17.01 3.07 5.66
C VAL A 54 18.26 2.69 6.46
N LYS A 55 19.32 3.46 6.31
CA LYS A 55 20.57 3.24 7.04
C LYS A 55 20.35 3.42 8.55
N LEU A 56 20.77 2.43 9.32
CA LEU A 56 20.74 2.48 10.77
C LEU A 56 21.96 3.25 11.32
N SER A 57 21.79 3.87 12.47
CA SER A 57 22.85 4.54 13.21
C SER A 57 23.77 3.53 13.90
N GLU A 58 24.95 3.96 14.30
CA GLU A 58 25.87 3.14 15.12
C GLU A 58 25.25 2.77 16.48
N GLY A 59 24.44 3.66 17.07
CA GLY A 59 23.73 3.42 18.31
C GLY A 59 22.60 2.41 18.23
N ALA A 60 22.12 2.08 17.02
CA ALA A 60 21.02 1.14 16.81
C ALA A 60 21.28 -0.23 17.46
N LYS A 61 22.53 -0.74 17.39
CA LYS A 61 22.92 -2.02 17.99
C LYS A 61 22.57 -2.09 19.48
N TYR A 62 22.92 -1.07 20.24
CA TYR A 62 22.66 -1.03 21.69
C TYR A 62 21.17 -0.94 21.97
N ILE A 63 20.44 -0.07 21.26
CA ILE A 63 18.99 0.12 21.43
C ILE A 63 18.22 -1.18 21.13
N LEU A 64 18.55 -1.83 20.01
CA LEU A 64 17.93 -3.10 19.63
C LEU A 64 18.28 -4.24 20.58
N PHE A 65 19.51 -4.30 21.10
CA PHE A 65 19.93 -5.28 22.08
C PHE A 65 19.20 -5.15 23.40
N THR A 66 18.96 -3.93 23.89
CA THR A 66 18.30 -3.66 25.16
C THR A 66 16.78 -3.64 25.09
N ASN A 67 16.19 -3.55 23.89
CA ASN A 67 14.75 -3.48 23.67
C ASN A 67 14.25 -4.63 22.78
N ALA A 68 13.83 -5.73 23.43
CA ALA A 68 13.35 -6.94 22.73
C ALA A 68 12.18 -6.70 21.78
N LYS A 69 11.31 -5.70 22.03
CA LYS A 69 10.18 -5.38 21.15
C LYS A 69 10.65 -4.69 19.88
N LEU A 70 11.56 -3.72 20.00
CA LEU A 70 12.19 -3.09 18.84
C LEU A 70 13.01 -4.11 18.04
N ASN A 71 13.77 -4.96 18.72
CA ASN A 71 14.53 -6.02 18.05
C ASN A 71 13.62 -6.93 17.22
N LYS A 72 12.48 -7.36 17.77
CA LYS A 72 11.49 -8.16 17.03
C LYS A 72 10.94 -7.43 15.81
N VAL A 73 10.67 -6.13 15.91
CA VAL A 73 10.21 -5.31 14.79
C VAL A 73 11.28 -5.26 13.70
N PHE A 74 12.54 -5.04 14.06
CA PHE A 74 13.66 -4.98 13.12
C PHE A 74 14.00 -6.34 12.50
N SER A 75 13.82 -7.46 13.21
CA SER A 75 13.87 -8.79 12.60
C SER A 75 12.90 -8.89 11.43
N GLY A 76 11.63 -8.50 11.62
CA GLY A 76 10.67 -8.50 10.53
C GLY A 76 11.05 -7.53 9.39
N ILE A 77 11.67 -6.39 9.69
CA ILE A 77 12.16 -5.47 8.65
C ILE A 77 13.25 -6.13 7.79
N ILE A 78 14.14 -6.91 8.39
CA ILE A 78 15.18 -7.65 7.65
C ILE A 78 14.56 -8.74 6.76
N ASP A 79 13.56 -9.48 7.27
CA ASP A 79 12.86 -10.51 6.49
C ASP A 79 12.19 -9.96 5.21
N ILE A 80 11.88 -8.64 5.15
CA ILE A 80 11.37 -7.99 3.94
C ILE A 80 12.35 -8.15 2.77
N TYR A 81 13.66 -8.09 3.04
CA TYR A 81 14.68 -8.05 1.99
C TYR A 81 14.78 -9.37 1.24
N ASP A 82 14.45 -10.49 1.89
CA ASP A 82 14.47 -11.83 1.29
C ASP A 82 13.33 -11.99 0.25
N GLU A 83 12.26 -11.20 0.38
CA GLU A 83 11.14 -11.24 -0.56
C GLU A 83 11.37 -10.35 -1.80
N LEU A 84 12.33 -9.46 -1.76
CA LEU A 84 12.55 -8.48 -2.82
C LEU A 84 13.62 -8.94 -3.82
N PRO A 85 13.51 -8.51 -5.08
CA PRO A 85 12.55 -7.55 -5.63
C PRO A 85 11.21 -8.17 -6.09
N TYR A 86 11.04 -9.48 -6.03
CA TYR A 86 9.99 -10.21 -6.76
C TYR A 86 8.67 -10.36 -6.00
N ARG A 87 8.69 -10.21 -4.68
CA ARG A 87 7.53 -10.43 -3.82
C ARG A 87 7.25 -9.22 -2.90
N PRO A 88 7.11 -8.00 -3.47
CA PRO A 88 6.79 -6.82 -2.66
C PRO A 88 5.45 -6.92 -1.93
N ASP A 89 4.57 -7.83 -2.36
CA ASP A 89 3.33 -8.17 -1.68
C ASP A 89 3.59 -8.88 -0.34
N GLU A 90 4.52 -9.85 -0.28
CA GLU A 90 4.94 -10.47 0.97
C GLU A 90 5.76 -9.50 1.82
N GLY A 91 6.64 -8.73 1.20
CA GLY A 91 7.32 -7.63 1.88
C GLY A 91 6.34 -6.69 2.59
N PHE A 92 5.22 -6.35 1.95
CA PHE A 92 4.15 -5.56 2.59
C PHE A 92 3.50 -6.29 3.77
N ASN A 93 3.22 -7.58 3.66
CA ASN A 93 2.64 -8.38 4.75
C ASN A 93 3.57 -8.42 5.97
N ILE A 94 4.88 -8.53 5.74
CA ILE A 94 5.90 -8.53 6.81
C ILE A 94 6.01 -7.13 7.43
N ALA A 95 6.07 -6.08 6.61
CA ALA A 95 6.09 -4.69 7.07
C ALA A 95 4.87 -4.36 7.93
N TRP A 96 3.69 -4.80 7.50
CA TRP A 96 2.46 -4.60 8.24
C TRP A 96 2.46 -5.35 9.58
N ARG A 97 2.91 -6.61 9.64
CA ARG A 97 3.07 -7.34 10.91
C ARG A 97 4.01 -6.62 11.86
N SER A 98 5.13 -6.10 11.36
CA SER A 98 6.08 -5.30 12.13
C SER A 98 5.43 -4.01 12.66
N LEU A 99 4.62 -3.35 11.85
CA LEU A 99 3.83 -2.18 12.25
C LEU A 99 2.80 -2.53 13.34
N GLU A 100 2.07 -3.63 13.21
CA GLU A 100 1.12 -4.09 14.24
C GLU A 100 1.83 -4.40 15.58
N ILE A 101 2.99 -5.07 15.53
CA ILE A 101 3.81 -5.34 16.73
C ILE A 101 4.22 -4.02 17.38
N PHE A 102 4.66 -3.05 16.59
CA PHE A 102 5.09 -1.77 17.12
C PHE A 102 3.94 -0.92 17.66
N MET A 103 2.82 -0.85 16.97
CA MET A 103 1.62 -0.16 17.46
C MET A 103 1.11 -0.77 18.78
N ASN A 104 1.12 -2.10 18.91
CA ASN A 104 0.76 -2.78 20.14
C ASN A 104 1.77 -2.50 21.27
N TYR A 105 3.04 -2.35 20.95
CA TYR A 105 4.06 -1.92 21.90
C TYR A 105 3.82 -0.49 22.38
N LEU A 106 3.56 0.44 21.46
CA LEU A 106 3.19 1.83 21.80
C LEU A 106 1.95 1.86 22.71
N ARG A 107 0.93 1.04 22.41
CA ARG A 107 -0.26 0.92 23.27
C ARG A 107 0.11 0.51 24.68
N SER A 108 0.98 -0.48 24.84
CA SER A 108 1.34 -1.01 26.16
C SER A 108 2.10 -0.04 27.06
N ILE A 109 2.76 0.96 26.48
CA ILE A 109 3.57 1.93 27.23
C ILE A 109 2.98 3.34 27.31
N ALA A 110 2.31 3.79 26.25
CA ALA A 110 1.81 5.15 26.18
C ALA A 110 0.28 5.25 26.37
N TRP A 111 -0.47 4.17 26.04
CA TRP A 111 -1.93 4.18 25.98
C TRP A 111 -2.54 3.00 26.78
N THR A 112 -2.03 2.75 27.98
CA THR A 112 -2.34 1.57 28.80
C THR A 112 -3.80 1.46 29.25
N LYS A 113 -4.57 2.56 29.20
CA LYS A 113 -5.94 2.59 29.73
C LYS A 113 -7.01 2.21 28.69
N ASP A 114 -6.62 1.96 27.44
CA ASP A 114 -7.58 1.82 26.36
C ASP A 114 -7.59 0.42 25.76
N ASN A 115 -8.77 -0.21 25.76
CA ASN A 115 -9.08 -1.41 24.95
C ASN A 115 -9.35 -1.04 23.49
N ASP A 116 -8.51 -0.17 22.91
CA ASP A 116 -8.73 0.36 21.58
C ASP A 116 -8.60 -0.72 20.50
N LYS A 117 -9.56 -0.70 19.58
CA LYS A 117 -9.49 -1.48 18.34
C LYS A 117 -8.29 -1.02 17.49
N ALA A 118 -7.76 -1.89 16.65
CA ALA A 118 -6.62 -1.59 15.78
C ALA A 118 -6.78 -0.28 14.97
N THR A 119 -8.00 0.04 14.53
CA THR A 119 -8.30 1.26 13.79
C THR A 119 -8.17 2.53 14.64
N HIS A 120 -8.49 2.47 15.92
CA HIS A 120 -8.29 3.58 16.85
C HIS A 120 -6.80 3.80 17.11
N LEU A 121 -6.00 2.73 17.20
CA LEU A 121 -4.54 2.85 17.31
C LEU A 121 -3.94 3.55 16.09
N MET A 122 -4.40 3.24 14.87
CA MET A 122 -3.95 3.91 13.65
C MET A 122 -4.27 5.41 13.70
N GLN A 123 -5.48 5.78 14.09
CA GLN A 123 -5.88 7.17 14.26
C GLN A 123 -5.01 7.90 15.28
N ARG A 124 -4.74 7.27 16.43
CA ARG A 124 -3.86 7.84 17.46
C ARG A 124 -2.43 8.00 16.99
N THR A 125 -1.86 6.98 16.34
CA THR A 125 -0.49 7.08 15.83
C THR A 125 -0.35 8.23 14.82
N ILE A 126 -1.36 8.46 13.98
CA ILE A 126 -1.36 9.63 13.07
C ILE A 126 -1.45 10.91 13.89
N LYS A 127 -2.50 11.07 14.69
CA LYS A 127 -2.79 12.31 15.41
C LYS A 127 -1.70 12.70 16.42
N GLU A 128 -1.25 11.73 17.22
CA GLU A 128 -0.38 11.99 18.37
C GLU A 128 1.11 11.80 18.07
N VAL A 129 1.45 11.09 16.98
CA VAL A 129 2.86 10.82 16.65
C VAL A 129 3.27 11.46 15.32
N ILE A 130 2.55 11.18 14.24
CA ILE A 130 2.93 11.66 12.89
C ILE A 130 2.64 13.16 12.72
N MET A 131 1.43 13.62 13.07
CA MET A 131 1.03 15.00 12.84
C MET A 131 1.88 16.03 13.60
N PRO A 132 2.29 15.82 14.85
CA PRO A 132 3.24 16.72 15.51
C PRO A 132 4.57 16.87 14.75
N LEU A 133 5.08 15.79 14.14
CA LEU A 133 6.29 15.85 13.33
C LEU A 133 6.05 16.56 11.98
N VAL A 134 4.94 16.26 11.31
CA VAL A 134 4.50 16.94 10.08
C VAL A 134 4.38 18.45 10.27
N ASN A 135 3.82 18.87 11.41
CA ASN A 135 3.63 20.29 11.73
C ASN A 135 4.94 21.01 12.07
N LYS A 136 5.93 20.29 12.61
CA LYS A 136 7.23 20.87 13.00
C LYS A 136 8.28 20.83 11.90
N ASN A 137 8.17 19.89 10.95
CA ASN A 137 9.20 19.66 9.94
C ASN A 137 8.61 19.68 8.52
N LEU A 138 8.98 20.72 7.76
CA LEU A 138 8.50 20.92 6.39
C LEU A 138 8.88 19.75 5.47
N GLN A 139 10.08 19.19 5.58
CA GLN A 139 10.52 18.07 4.73
C GLN A 139 9.69 16.81 4.99
N VAL A 140 9.30 16.56 6.25
CA VAL A 140 8.39 15.45 6.58
C VAL A 140 7.01 15.69 6.00
N LYS A 141 6.50 16.91 6.06
CA LYS A 141 5.24 17.29 5.43
C LYS A 141 5.28 17.05 3.92
N GLU A 142 6.33 17.55 3.25
CA GLU A 142 6.54 17.39 1.82
C GLU A 142 6.65 15.91 1.41
N MET A 143 7.36 15.09 2.19
CA MET A 143 7.45 13.65 1.99
C MET A 143 6.06 12.99 2.00
N TRP A 144 5.22 13.28 2.98
CA TRP A 144 3.88 12.70 3.05
C TRP A 144 2.94 13.26 1.97
N GLU A 145 3.00 14.56 1.68
CA GLU A 145 2.25 15.16 0.56
C GLU A 145 2.64 14.51 -0.77
N ARG A 146 3.91 14.19 -0.97
CA ARG A 146 4.39 13.50 -2.15
C ARG A 146 3.84 12.07 -2.23
N PHE A 147 3.86 11.29 -1.14
CA PHE A 147 3.20 9.98 -1.09
C PHE A 147 1.73 10.08 -1.50
N LEU A 148 1.00 11.04 -0.95
CA LEU A 148 -0.42 11.23 -1.24
C LEU A 148 -0.69 11.75 -2.66
N SER A 149 0.26 12.44 -3.28
CA SER A 149 0.13 12.94 -4.65
C SER A 149 0.45 11.90 -5.73
N GLU A 150 1.33 10.94 -5.42
CA GLU A 150 1.85 9.96 -6.36
C GLU A 150 1.22 8.56 -6.20
N ILE A 151 0.01 8.47 -5.61
CA ILE A 151 -0.70 7.20 -5.44
C ILE A 151 -0.95 6.55 -6.82
N PRO A 152 -0.54 5.28 -7.02
CA PRO A 152 -0.85 4.55 -8.25
C PRO A 152 -2.34 4.44 -8.49
N ILE A 153 -2.78 4.61 -9.75
CA ILE A 153 -4.21 4.54 -10.11
C ILE A 153 -4.82 3.16 -9.79
N SER A 154 -4.03 2.12 -9.78
CA SER A 154 -4.46 0.76 -9.37
C SER A 154 -4.93 0.72 -7.91
N ILE A 155 -4.25 1.44 -7.01
CA ILE A 155 -4.66 1.57 -5.60
C ILE A 155 -5.97 2.35 -5.49
N LEU A 156 -6.14 3.39 -6.28
CA LEU A 156 -7.38 4.19 -6.27
C LEU A 156 -8.56 3.38 -6.83
N ARG A 157 -8.34 2.57 -7.86
CA ARG A 157 -9.34 1.63 -8.37
C ARG A 157 -9.72 0.60 -7.31
N PHE A 158 -8.73 0.03 -6.62
CA PHE A 158 -8.97 -0.85 -5.48
C PHE A 158 -9.81 -0.17 -4.40
N ALA A 159 -9.47 1.07 -4.01
CA ALA A 159 -10.23 1.85 -3.04
C ALA A 159 -11.69 2.07 -3.47
N ILE A 160 -11.94 2.41 -4.75
CA ILE A 160 -13.31 2.54 -5.27
C ILE A 160 -14.08 1.24 -5.14
N LEU A 161 -13.49 0.12 -5.56
CA LEU A 161 -14.16 -1.17 -5.58
C LEU A 161 -14.44 -1.72 -4.17
N ARG A 162 -13.53 -1.52 -3.21
CA ARG A 162 -13.63 -2.10 -1.86
C ARG A 162 -14.31 -1.19 -0.85
N ILE A 163 -14.15 0.13 -0.98
CA ILE A 163 -14.61 1.09 0.02
C ILE A 163 -15.97 1.69 -0.38
N PHE A 164 -16.11 2.08 -1.65
CA PHE A 164 -17.33 2.75 -2.11
C PHE A 164 -18.39 1.81 -2.69
N ILE A 165 -17.97 0.68 -3.25
CA ILE A 165 -18.86 -0.27 -3.96
C ILE A 165 -19.01 -1.59 -3.20
N GLN A 166 -17.99 -1.98 -2.43
CA GLN A 166 -17.93 -3.27 -1.71
C GLN A 166 -18.03 -4.48 -2.66
N HIS A 167 -17.51 -4.32 -3.88
CA HIS A 167 -17.51 -5.36 -4.90
C HIS A 167 -16.67 -6.57 -4.45
N ASP A 168 -17.16 -7.79 -4.73
CA ASP A 168 -16.55 -9.08 -4.34
C ASP A 168 -16.35 -9.27 -2.83
N LEU A 169 -16.81 -8.35 -2.01
CA LEU A 169 -16.93 -8.59 -0.59
C LEU A 169 -18.29 -9.25 -0.36
N ALA A 170 -18.33 -10.46 0.20
CA ALA A 170 -19.54 -10.97 0.82
C ALA A 170 -20.07 -9.83 1.71
N ILE A 171 -21.39 -9.57 1.68
CA ILE A 171 -22.03 -8.58 2.56
C ILE A 171 -21.77 -9.04 3.98
N THR A 172 -20.62 -8.65 4.51
CA THR A 172 -20.13 -9.04 5.83
C THR A 172 -19.96 -7.76 6.62
N ASP A 173 -20.05 -7.89 7.93
CA ASP A 173 -19.67 -6.82 8.88
C ASP A 173 -18.34 -6.13 8.53
N LYS A 174 -17.45 -6.76 7.79
CA LYS A 174 -16.14 -6.22 7.39
C LYS A 174 -16.26 -5.13 6.32
N ALA A 175 -17.07 -5.37 5.28
CA ALA A 175 -17.29 -4.42 4.18
C ALA A 175 -17.97 -3.14 4.69
N GLU A 176 -19.00 -3.32 5.52
CA GLU A 176 -19.70 -2.21 6.17
C GLU A 176 -18.76 -1.38 7.05
N LYS A 177 -17.91 -2.04 7.85
CA LYS A 177 -16.93 -1.36 8.72
C LYS A 177 -15.91 -0.52 7.95
N VAL A 178 -15.46 -0.95 6.76
CA VAL A 178 -14.54 -0.15 5.94
C VAL A 178 -15.24 1.08 5.37
N SER A 179 -16.46 0.91 4.87
CA SER A 179 -17.29 2.00 4.36
C SER A 179 -17.59 3.03 5.44
N GLU A 180 -17.97 2.62 6.66
CA GLU A 180 -18.22 3.54 7.78
C GLU A 180 -16.96 4.33 8.16
N ARG A 181 -15.79 3.68 8.26
CA ARG A 181 -14.54 4.41 8.49
C ARG A 181 -14.27 5.47 7.43
N ALA A 182 -14.47 5.11 6.16
CA ALA A 182 -14.27 6.07 5.07
C ALA A 182 -15.25 7.24 5.14
N LYS A 183 -16.51 7.01 5.55
CA LYS A 183 -17.51 8.08 5.79
C LYS A 183 -17.09 9.02 6.91
N ASP A 184 -16.53 8.47 7.99
CA ASP A 184 -16.08 9.28 9.13
C ASP A 184 -14.83 10.11 8.76
N ILE A 185 -13.90 9.54 8.01
CA ILE A 185 -12.65 10.21 7.61
C ILE A 185 -12.88 11.26 6.51
N LEU A 186 -13.63 10.93 5.47
CA LEU A 186 -13.91 11.83 4.34
C LEU A 186 -15.07 12.79 4.59
N THR A 187 -15.77 12.67 5.70
CA THR A 187 -17.10 13.19 6.02
C THR A 187 -18.22 12.45 5.28
N ARG A 188 -19.33 12.20 5.99
CA ARG A 188 -20.52 11.52 5.43
C ARG A 188 -21.03 12.21 4.18
N LYS A 189 -20.97 13.55 4.15
CA LYS A 189 -21.45 14.36 3.03
C LYS A 189 -20.58 14.19 1.79
N LEU A 190 -19.23 14.31 1.91
CA LEU A 190 -18.33 14.09 0.78
C LEU A 190 -18.47 12.67 0.23
N TYR A 191 -18.54 11.67 1.11
CA TYR A 191 -18.72 10.27 0.71
C TYR A 191 -20.02 10.06 -0.08
N ALA A 192 -21.14 10.61 0.39
CA ALA A 192 -22.43 10.51 -0.27
C ALA A 192 -22.44 11.23 -1.62
N ASP A 193 -21.93 12.47 -1.68
CA ASP A 193 -21.85 13.25 -2.92
C ASP A 193 -20.95 12.57 -3.97
N PHE A 194 -19.86 11.94 -3.52
CA PHE A 194 -18.97 11.15 -4.39
C PHE A 194 -19.72 9.96 -5.01
N LYS A 195 -20.45 9.18 -4.19
CA LYS A 195 -21.26 8.04 -4.68
C LYS A 195 -22.34 8.50 -5.67
N THR A 196 -23.02 9.59 -5.35
CA THR A 196 -24.09 10.15 -6.19
C THR A 196 -23.58 10.62 -7.54
N LYS A 197 -22.46 11.35 -7.57
CA LYS A 197 -21.84 11.84 -8.82
C LYS A 197 -21.55 10.75 -9.83
N TYR A 198 -21.05 9.61 -9.36
CA TYR A 198 -20.68 8.49 -10.21
C TYR A 198 -21.71 7.36 -10.24
N LYS A 199 -22.86 7.55 -9.59
CA LYS A 199 -23.94 6.55 -9.48
C LYS A 199 -23.40 5.18 -9.01
N LEU A 200 -22.48 5.22 -8.05
CA LEU A 200 -21.85 4.01 -7.51
C LEU A 200 -22.88 3.23 -6.67
N LYS A 201 -23.25 2.05 -7.15
CA LYS A 201 -24.16 1.14 -6.45
C LYS A 201 -23.35 0.07 -5.71
N GLU A 202 -23.85 -0.32 -4.54
CA GLU A 202 -23.27 -1.42 -3.78
C GLU A 202 -23.35 -2.72 -4.58
N THR A 203 -22.33 -3.55 -4.46
CA THR A 203 -22.21 -4.87 -5.10
C THR A 203 -22.19 -4.88 -6.65
N MET A 204 -22.33 -3.72 -7.30
CA MET A 204 -22.34 -3.63 -8.75
C MET A 204 -21.04 -3.03 -9.30
N LYS A 205 -20.27 -3.82 -10.03
CA LYS A 205 -19.03 -3.34 -10.68
C LYS A 205 -19.34 -2.21 -11.65
N PRO A 206 -18.71 -1.02 -11.52
CA PRO A 206 -18.94 0.09 -12.43
C PRO A 206 -18.29 -0.19 -13.79
N SER A 207 -18.76 0.55 -14.81
CA SER A 207 -18.08 0.50 -16.12
C SER A 207 -16.62 0.98 -15.99
N PRO A 208 -15.72 0.54 -16.88
CA PRO A 208 -14.31 0.95 -16.85
C PRO A 208 -14.12 2.47 -16.87
N ASP A 209 -14.97 3.22 -17.59
CA ASP A 209 -14.90 4.67 -17.65
C ASP A 209 -15.33 5.32 -16.32
N VAL A 210 -16.39 4.83 -15.70
CA VAL A 210 -16.83 5.30 -14.37
C VAL A 210 -15.75 5.01 -13.34
N LEU A 211 -15.16 3.80 -13.35
CA LEU A 211 -14.07 3.44 -12.44
C LEU A 211 -12.84 4.33 -12.66
N ARG A 212 -12.49 4.63 -13.90
CA ARG A 212 -11.37 5.54 -14.21
C ARG A 212 -11.63 6.96 -13.69
N ARG A 213 -12.81 7.53 -14.02
CA ARG A 213 -13.16 8.92 -13.62
C ARG A 213 -13.27 9.07 -12.10
N SER A 214 -13.92 8.12 -11.44
CA SER A 214 -14.03 8.14 -9.96
C SER A 214 -12.65 7.99 -9.29
N SER A 215 -11.78 7.14 -9.82
CA SER A 215 -10.40 7.02 -9.31
C SER A 215 -9.59 8.31 -9.46
N LEU A 216 -9.72 9.02 -10.59
CA LEU A 216 -9.05 10.30 -10.80
C LEU A 216 -9.58 11.40 -9.86
N LEU A 217 -10.88 11.41 -9.55
CA LEU A 217 -11.41 12.34 -8.57
C LEU A 217 -10.94 12.00 -7.15
N LEU A 218 -10.92 10.70 -6.78
CA LEU A 218 -10.36 10.29 -5.49
C LEU A 218 -8.88 10.68 -5.38
N GLN A 219 -8.12 10.59 -6.50
CA GLN A 219 -6.74 11.06 -6.52
C GLN A 219 -6.61 12.56 -6.20
N LYS A 220 -7.48 13.39 -6.78
CA LYS A 220 -7.51 14.82 -6.47
C LYS A 220 -7.80 15.09 -4.98
N ILE A 221 -8.79 14.39 -4.42
CA ILE A 221 -9.12 14.48 -3.00
C ILE A 221 -7.91 14.10 -2.13
N LEU A 222 -7.23 12.99 -2.45
CA LEU A 222 -6.07 12.52 -1.69
C LEU A 222 -4.81 13.38 -1.91
N ARG A 223 -4.74 14.15 -2.98
CA ARG A 223 -3.73 15.21 -3.18
C ARG A 223 -3.99 16.46 -2.36
N GLY A 224 -5.15 16.56 -1.70
CA GLY A 224 -5.56 17.77 -0.99
C GLY A 224 -6.05 18.89 -1.91
N GLU A 225 -6.37 18.56 -3.16
CA GLU A 225 -6.96 19.54 -4.08
C GLU A 225 -8.40 19.85 -3.65
N LYS A 226 -8.80 21.13 -3.80
CA LYS A 226 -10.18 21.54 -3.62
C LYS A 226 -11.03 20.94 -4.75
N VAL A 227 -12.12 20.27 -4.41
CA VAL A 227 -13.01 19.63 -5.37
C VAL A 227 -14.46 20.08 -5.15
N THR A 228 -15.21 20.26 -6.23
CA THR A 228 -16.64 20.61 -6.19
C THR A 228 -17.49 19.43 -6.58
N LEU A 229 -18.41 19.04 -5.72
CA LEU A 229 -19.39 17.97 -5.92
C LEU A 229 -20.76 18.44 -5.51
N ASN A 230 -21.75 18.33 -6.41
CA ASN A 230 -23.14 18.71 -6.13
C ASN A 230 -23.23 20.09 -5.44
N ASP A 231 -22.55 21.11 -6.04
CA ASP A 231 -22.47 22.50 -5.56
C ASP A 231 -21.82 22.69 -4.17
N ASN A 232 -21.26 21.63 -3.60
CA ASN A 232 -20.47 21.69 -2.36
C ASN A 232 -18.97 21.64 -2.66
N GLU A 233 -18.21 22.47 -1.96
CA GLU A 233 -16.75 22.46 -2.02
C GLU A 233 -16.18 21.61 -0.89
N TYR A 234 -15.16 20.80 -1.23
CA TYR A 234 -14.48 19.90 -0.29
C TYR A 234 -12.98 20.02 -0.42
N MET A 235 -12.31 20.00 0.72
CA MET A 235 -10.87 19.85 0.84
C MET A 235 -10.58 18.97 2.06
N VAL A 236 -9.85 17.89 1.88
CA VAL A 236 -9.49 16.96 2.95
C VAL A 236 -8.09 17.29 3.43
N ASP A 237 -7.93 17.52 4.74
CA ASP A 237 -6.64 17.81 5.35
C ASP A 237 -5.69 16.61 5.30
N ILE A 238 -4.39 16.85 5.56
CA ILE A 238 -3.35 15.83 5.47
C ILE A 238 -3.55 14.71 6.50
N GLU A 239 -4.04 15.00 7.70
CA GLU A 239 -4.31 14.01 8.75
C GLU A 239 -5.35 12.99 8.25
N ASN A 240 -6.47 13.46 7.74
CA ASN A 240 -7.54 12.60 7.22
C ASN A 240 -7.12 11.85 5.94
N ARG A 241 -6.30 12.45 5.07
CA ARG A 241 -5.75 11.78 3.89
C ARG A 241 -4.81 10.62 4.27
N LEU A 242 -3.92 10.82 5.23
CA LEU A 242 -3.04 9.77 5.78
C LEU A 242 -3.85 8.68 6.47
N LEU A 243 -4.87 9.07 7.25
CA LEU A 243 -5.75 8.11 7.93
C LEU A 243 -6.54 7.27 6.93
N PHE A 244 -7.03 7.87 5.84
CA PHE A 244 -7.70 7.15 4.76
C PHE A 244 -6.76 6.11 4.13
N MET A 245 -5.54 6.49 3.81
CA MET A 245 -4.56 5.55 3.25
C MET A 245 -4.24 4.41 4.22
N LEU A 246 -3.96 4.72 5.47
CA LEU A 246 -3.56 3.71 6.44
C LEU A 246 -4.72 2.76 6.81
N SER A 247 -5.88 3.31 7.21
CA SER A 247 -6.98 2.53 7.79
C SER A 247 -8.00 2.01 6.77
N CYS A 248 -8.15 2.66 5.62
CA CYS A 248 -9.09 2.23 4.60
C CYS A 248 -8.42 1.49 3.44
N VAL A 249 -7.21 1.88 3.03
CA VAL A 249 -6.53 1.25 1.88
C VAL A 249 -5.57 0.15 2.33
N LEU A 250 -4.53 0.48 3.11
CA LEU A 250 -3.52 -0.48 3.52
C LEU A 250 -4.11 -1.59 4.39
N TYR A 251 -4.88 -1.21 5.40
CA TYR A 251 -5.52 -2.18 6.30
C TYR A 251 -6.47 -3.11 5.58
N THR A 252 -7.28 -2.61 4.64
CA THR A 252 -8.17 -3.45 3.84
C THR A 252 -7.39 -4.41 2.95
N SER A 253 -6.35 -3.93 2.26
CA SER A 253 -5.48 -4.78 1.44
C SER A 253 -4.81 -5.89 2.26
N ARG A 254 -4.35 -5.57 3.48
CA ARG A 254 -3.82 -6.57 4.42
C ARG A 254 -4.88 -7.59 4.84
N CYS A 255 -6.08 -7.13 5.16
CA CYS A 255 -7.15 -8.04 5.61
C CYS A 255 -7.54 -9.04 4.53
N GLU A 256 -7.68 -8.62 3.27
CA GLU A 256 -7.97 -9.51 2.15
C GLU A 256 -6.90 -10.59 1.97
N ARG A 257 -5.63 -10.23 2.08
CA ARG A 257 -4.51 -11.18 1.98
C ARG A 257 -4.46 -12.16 3.14
N PHE A 258 -4.66 -11.68 4.35
CA PHE A 258 -4.56 -12.52 5.56
C PHE A 258 -5.72 -13.52 5.68
N HIS A 259 -6.89 -13.18 5.18
CA HIS A 259 -8.07 -14.05 5.22
C HIS A 259 -8.17 -15.00 4.01
N GLY A 260 -7.18 -15.01 3.13
CA GLY A 260 -7.16 -15.90 1.97
C GLY A 260 -8.05 -15.45 0.81
N ASP A 261 -8.63 -14.25 0.90
CA ASP A 261 -9.44 -13.68 -0.17
C ASP A 261 -8.59 -13.23 -1.38
N TYR A 262 -7.27 -13.18 -1.21
CA TYR A 262 -6.34 -12.74 -2.23
C TYR A 262 -5.05 -13.57 -2.22
N PHE A 263 -4.73 -14.17 -3.35
CA PHE A 263 -3.44 -14.83 -3.57
C PHE A 263 -2.43 -13.89 -4.21
N SER A 264 -1.14 -14.20 -4.03
CA SER A 264 -0.08 -13.45 -4.71
C SER A 264 -0.26 -13.49 -6.22
N PRO A 265 -0.35 -12.33 -6.88
CA PRO A 265 -0.55 -12.29 -8.34
C PRO A 265 0.72 -12.62 -9.13
N PHE A 266 1.91 -12.59 -8.51
CA PHE A 266 3.19 -12.67 -9.21
C PHE A 266 3.51 -14.04 -9.84
N LYS A 267 2.72 -15.05 -9.57
CA LYS A 267 2.72 -16.36 -10.25
C LYS A 267 1.46 -16.56 -11.10
N SER A 268 0.83 -15.46 -11.52
CA SER A 268 -0.37 -15.44 -12.36
C SER A 268 -0.05 -14.80 -13.72
N ASP A 269 -0.75 -15.24 -14.76
CA ASP A 269 -0.74 -14.62 -16.10
C ASP A 269 -1.34 -13.21 -16.13
N MET A 270 -2.08 -12.84 -15.08
CA MET A 270 -2.70 -11.51 -14.93
C MET A 270 -1.75 -10.46 -14.37
N ALA A 271 -0.59 -10.87 -13.84
CA ALA A 271 0.37 -9.93 -13.27
C ALA A 271 1.04 -9.07 -14.34
N THR A 272 1.24 -7.81 -14.02
CA THR A 272 1.88 -6.82 -14.88
C THR A 272 2.82 -5.95 -14.04
N LEU A 273 3.60 -5.06 -14.67
CA LEU A 273 4.38 -4.06 -13.95
C LEU A 273 3.50 -3.16 -13.05
N ASN A 274 2.22 -2.96 -13.40
CA ASN A 274 1.28 -2.25 -12.52
C ASN A 274 1.00 -2.99 -11.20
N THR A 275 1.06 -4.32 -11.21
CA THR A 275 0.96 -5.13 -10.00
C THR A 275 2.13 -4.85 -9.07
N TYR A 276 3.32 -4.68 -9.63
CA TYR A 276 4.50 -4.24 -8.89
C TYR A 276 4.33 -2.83 -8.32
N SER A 277 3.85 -1.86 -9.11
CA SER A 277 3.63 -0.49 -8.62
C SER A 277 2.64 -0.44 -7.45
N PHE A 278 1.58 -1.25 -7.50
CA PHE A 278 0.62 -1.39 -6.41
C PHE A 278 1.28 -1.93 -5.15
N SER A 279 1.97 -3.07 -5.25
CA SER A 279 2.53 -3.76 -4.10
C SER A 279 3.71 -3.00 -3.48
N TYR A 280 4.60 -2.45 -4.30
CA TYR A 280 5.70 -1.60 -3.82
C TYR A 280 5.21 -0.34 -3.14
N TYR A 281 4.18 0.31 -3.66
CA TYR A 281 3.64 1.51 -3.01
C TYR A 281 3.11 1.20 -1.60
N LEU A 282 2.35 0.10 -1.43
CA LEU A 282 1.85 -0.31 -0.11
C LEU A 282 3.00 -0.66 0.85
N LEU A 283 3.99 -1.41 0.35
CA LEU A 283 5.18 -1.78 1.12
C LEU A 283 5.92 -0.54 1.61
N ILE A 284 6.27 0.37 0.69
CA ILE A 284 7.09 1.53 1.01
C ILE A 284 6.35 2.50 1.91
N PHE A 285 5.06 2.74 1.67
CA PHE A 285 4.25 3.57 2.55
C PHE A 285 4.23 2.99 3.98
N CYS A 286 3.98 1.68 4.13
CA CYS A 286 3.96 1.00 5.42
C CYS A 286 5.33 1.05 6.11
N TYR A 287 6.41 0.80 5.37
CA TYR A 287 7.78 0.80 5.88
C TYR A 287 8.21 2.18 6.38
N ILE A 288 8.01 3.23 5.57
CA ILE A 288 8.35 4.61 5.96
C ILE A 288 7.49 5.08 7.13
N TYR A 289 6.21 4.69 7.15
CA TYR A 289 5.32 4.99 8.27
C TYR A 289 5.84 4.34 9.57
N LEU A 290 6.19 3.05 9.55
CA LEU A 290 6.76 2.34 10.68
C LEU A 290 8.05 3.00 11.19
N LEU A 291 8.98 3.32 10.29
CA LEU A 291 10.25 3.95 10.69
C LEU A 291 10.05 5.36 11.26
N THR A 292 9.11 6.12 10.73
CA THR A 292 8.77 7.45 11.29
C THR A 292 8.19 7.33 12.70
N LEU A 293 7.37 6.31 12.96
CA LEU A 293 6.88 6.03 14.31
C LEU A 293 8.01 5.63 15.27
N ILE A 294 8.93 4.77 14.82
CA ILE A 294 10.09 4.33 15.62
C ILE A 294 11.01 5.52 15.93
N TYR A 295 11.30 6.35 14.93
CA TYR A 295 12.10 7.56 15.12
C TYR A 295 11.49 8.45 16.22
N GLN A 296 10.21 8.79 16.11
CA GLN A 296 9.52 9.63 17.11
C GLN A 296 9.44 8.97 18.47
N PHE A 297 9.30 7.66 18.54
CA PHE A 297 9.32 6.92 19.80
C PHE A 297 10.69 7.03 20.49
N CYS A 298 11.78 6.78 19.76
CA CYS A 298 13.14 6.88 20.29
C CYS A 298 13.44 8.30 20.79
N GLU A 299 13.04 9.33 20.04
CA GLU A 299 13.14 10.72 20.45
C GLU A 299 12.43 11.01 21.79
N ARG A 300 11.15 10.60 21.91
CA ARG A 300 10.34 10.84 23.10
C ARG A 300 10.82 10.06 24.34
N GLN A 301 11.44 8.91 24.14
CA GLN A 301 11.95 8.07 25.22
C GLN A 301 13.44 8.32 25.53
N ASN A 302 14.07 9.27 24.84
CA ASN A 302 15.52 9.56 24.96
C ASN A 302 16.40 8.29 24.82
N LEU A 303 16.01 7.38 23.92
CA LEU A 303 16.75 6.13 23.70
C LEU A 303 17.98 6.27 22.79
N GLY A 304 18.15 7.45 22.15
CA GLY A 304 19.08 7.64 21.05
C GLY A 304 18.44 7.28 19.70
N GLU A 305 19.23 7.40 18.63
CA GLU A 305 18.75 7.18 17.26
C GLU A 305 19.00 5.75 16.77
N ILE A 306 17.93 5.07 16.33
CA ILE A 306 18.06 3.84 15.53
C ILE A 306 18.32 4.20 14.06
N CYS A 307 17.60 5.18 13.54
CA CYS A 307 17.82 5.77 12.21
C CYS A 307 17.53 7.26 12.28
N SER A 308 18.30 8.06 11.56
CA SER A 308 18.06 9.51 11.53
C SER A 308 16.86 9.86 10.66
N LEU A 309 16.21 10.98 10.97
CA LEU A 309 15.13 11.51 10.13
C LEU A 309 15.62 11.79 8.71
N SER A 310 16.85 12.29 8.56
CA SER A 310 17.46 12.52 7.25
C SER A 310 17.58 11.24 6.41
N ASN A 311 17.98 10.11 7.02
CA ASN A 311 18.05 8.82 6.33
C ASN A 311 16.67 8.31 5.91
N ILE A 312 15.65 8.52 6.74
CA ILE A 312 14.24 8.16 6.40
C ILE A 312 13.78 8.98 5.20
N LEU A 313 14.00 10.29 5.22
CA LEU A 313 13.61 11.20 4.13
C LEU A 313 14.33 10.86 2.83
N THR A 314 15.63 10.60 2.88
CA THR A 314 16.42 10.22 1.71
C THR A 314 15.92 8.93 1.10
N ALA A 315 15.75 7.87 1.90
CA ALA A 315 15.24 6.59 1.43
C ALA A 315 13.82 6.72 0.85
N ALA A 316 12.92 7.45 1.53
CA ALA A 316 11.56 7.71 1.06
C ALA A 316 11.55 8.40 -0.31
N ASN A 317 12.33 9.45 -0.48
CA ASN A 317 12.43 10.18 -1.74
C ASN A 317 12.97 9.30 -2.87
N THR A 318 14.06 8.56 -2.62
CA THR A 318 14.66 7.64 -3.61
C THR A 318 13.66 6.57 -4.05
N MET A 319 12.95 5.95 -3.10
CA MET A 319 11.97 4.92 -3.42
C MET A 319 10.76 5.47 -4.19
N GLN A 320 10.28 6.67 -3.84
CA GLN A 320 9.18 7.33 -4.56
C GLN A 320 9.57 7.65 -6.00
N GLU A 321 10.79 8.15 -6.23
CA GLU A 321 11.30 8.39 -7.59
C GLU A 321 11.33 7.10 -8.42
N LYS A 322 11.82 6.01 -7.85
CA LYS A 322 11.85 4.70 -8.53
C LYS A 322 10.45 4.17 -8.85
N ILE A 323 9.47 4.30 -7.92
CA ILE A 323 8.06 3.93 -8.21
C ILE A 323 7.48 4.79 -9.33
N LYS A 324 7.78 6.08 -9.33
CA LYS A 324 7.29 7.00 -10.36
C LYS A 324 7.72 6.56 -11.77
N LEU A 325 8.94 6.03 -11.93
CA LEU A 325 9.40 5.50 -13.22
C LEU A 325 8.51 4.36 -13.74
N ILE A 326 8.04 3.45 -12.87
CA ILE A 326 7.10 2.39 -13.28
C ILE A 326 5.76 2.99 -13.72
N ILE A 327 5.28 4.00 -12.98
CA ILE A 327 3.98 4.63 -13.27
C ILE A 327 4.04 5.41 -14.59
N GLU A 328 5.16 6.07 -14.89
CA GLU A 328 5.34 6.87 -16.12
C GLU A 328 5.52 6.03 -17.38
N LYS A 329 6.20 4.87 -17.32
CA LYS A 329 6.27 3.92 -18.43
C LYS A 329 4.87 3.57 -18.94
N ARG A 330 3.90 3.44 -18.04
CA ARG A 330 2.51 3.18 -18.38
C ARG A 330 1.90 4.30 -19.22
N LYS A 331 2.10 5.57 -18.85
CA LYS A 331 1.52 6.71 -19.61
C LYS A 331 1.99 6.72 -21.04
N ARG A 332 3.26 6.35 -21.30
CA ARG A 332 3.82 6.25 -22.66
C ARG A 332 3.25 5.07 -23.45
N THR A 333 3.06 3.91 -22.81
CA THR A 333 2.54 2.70 -23.47
C THR A 333 1.04 2.80 -23.77
N GLU A 334 0.26 3.47 -22.92
CA GLU A 334 -1.18 3.72 -23.17
C GLU A 334 -1.42 4.76 -24.28
N ILE A 335 -0.44 5.64 -24.55
CA ILE A 335 -0.50 6.62 -25.65
C ILE A 335 -0.13 5.97 -26.99
N TYR A 336 0.70 4.94 -27.01
CA TYR A 336 1.25 4.33 -28.21
C TYR A 336 0.83 2.88 -28.50
N GLY A 337 0.04 2.25 -27.68
CA GLY A 337 -0.35 0.84 -27.88
C GLY A 337 -1.58 0.41 -27.11
N THR A 338 -2.51 -0.13 -27.87
CA THR A 338 -3.70 -0.92 -27.56
C THR A 338 -4.02 -1.18 -26.07
N THR A 339 -5.20 -0.73 -25.72
CA THR A 339 -5.93 -0.88 -24.45
C THR A 339 -6.02 -2.34 -23.98
N TYR A 340 -5.11 -2.78 -23.12
CA TYR A 340 -5.36 -3.98 -22.32
C TYR A 340 -6.10 -3.57 -21.05
N ILE A 341 -7.38 -3.87 -21.02
CA ILE A 341 -8.25 -3.70 -19.85
C ILE A 341 -7.77 -4.70 -18.79
N CYS A 342 -7.19 -4.20 -17.72
CA CYS A 342 -6.82 -4.99 -16.56
C CYS A 342 -8.12 -5.41 -15.84
N ASN A 343 -8.61 -6.60 -16.12
CA ASN A 343 -9.56 -7.29 -15.25
C ASN A 343 -8.75 -7.87 -14.07
N MET A 344 -8.70 -7.16 -12.95
CA MET A 344 -8.40 -7.83 -11.68
C MET A 344 -9.64 -8.65 -11.30
N PRO A 345 -9.48 -9.87 -10.80
CA PRO A 345 -10.57 -10.66 -10.30
C PRO A 345 -11.26 -10.03 -9.09
#